data_195a6539ed14a884776961fb1dca7f50
#
_entry.id   195a6539ed14a884776961fb1dca7f50
#
_cell.length_a   1.000
_cell.length_b   1.000
_cell.length_c   1.000
_cell.angle_alpha   90.00
_cell.angle_beta   90.00
_cell.angle_gamma   90.00
#
_symmetry.space_group_name_H-M   'P 1'
#
loop_
_entity.id
_entity.type
_entity.pdbx_description
1 polymer ?
#
loop_
_entity_poly.entity_id
_entity_poly.type
_entity_poly.pdbx_seq_one_letter_code
_entity_poly.pdbx_strand_id
1 'polypeptide(L)' 'MKLIRLTNATKGRIGEALILNTDLIASFFEHSQEDGVKVSVAYGMNGNSWEVKETIDEIMEQINGH' A
#
# COMPACT_ATOMS: atom_id res chain seq x y z
N MET A 1 -6.42 -15.19 -7.08
CA MET A 1 -6.54 -14.08 -6.11
C MET A 1 -5.45 -14.18 -5.05
N LYS A 2 -4.79 -13.09 -4.78
CA LYS A 2 -3.81 -13.04 -3.69
C LYS A 2 -4.13 -11.87 -2.77
N LEU A 3 -4.22 -12.14 -1.48
CA LEU A 3 -4.41 -11.10 -0.48
C LEU A 3 -3.07 -10.76 0.16
N ILE A 4 -2.84 -9.47 0.35
CA ILE A 4 -1.68 -8.99 1.09
C ILE A 4 -2.15 -8.14 2.25
N ARG A 5 -1.36 -8.13 3.32
CA ARG A 5 -1.68 -7.33 4.51
C ARG A 5 -0.67 -6.20 4.64
N LEU A 6 -1.19 -4.99 4.64
CA LEU A 6 -0.39 -3.78 4.78
C LEU A 6 -0.88 -2.97 5.97
N THR A 7 -0.10 -1.99 6.38
CA THR A 7 -0.44 -1.12 7.50
C THR A 7 -0.86 0.24 6.95
N ASN A 8 -2.05 0.67 7.32
CA ASN A 8 -2.60 1.92 6.82
C ASN A 8 -1.78 3.11 7.35
N ALA A 9 -1.41 4.01 6.47
CA ALA A 9 -0.72 5.25 6.81
C ALA A 9 -1.57 6.49 6.53
N THR A 10 -2.82 6.30 6.17
CA THR A 10 -3.74 7.41 5.91
C THR A 10 -4.08 8.11 7.21
N LYS A 11 -4.05 9.44 7.19
CA LYS A 11 -4.39 10.25 8.35
C LYS A 11 -5.76 9.86 8.90
N GLY A 12 -5.84 9.62 10.19
CA GLY A 12 -7.05 9.19 10.86
C GLY A 12 -7.20 7.69 10.96
N ARG A 13 -6.38 6.92 10.25
CA ARG A 13 -6.44 5.46 10.25
C ARG A 13 -5.07 4.82 10.39
N ILE A 14 -4.09 5.59 10.82
CA ILE A 14 -2.70 5.14 10.92
C ILE A 14 -2.62 3.91 11.84
N GLY A 15 -1.95 2.88 11.36
CA GLY A 15 -1.73 1.66 12.11
C GLY A 15 -2.80 0.58 11.93
N GLU A 16 -3.90 0.89 11.28
CA GLU A 16 -4.93 -0.12 11.02
C GLU A 16 -4.46 -1.11 9.94
N ALA A 17 -4.83 -2.37 10.11
CA ALA A 17 -4.52 -3.37 9.10
C ALA A 17 -5.35 -3.12 7.85
N LEU A 18 -4.69 -3.23 6.70
CA LEU A 18 -5.34 -3.04 5.40
C LEU A 18 -5.09 -4.29 4.57
N ILE A 19 -6.15 -4.99 4.22
CA ILE A 19 -6.05 -6.21 3.41
C ILE A 19 -6.44 -5.86 1.99
N LEU A 20 -5.56 -6.09 1.06
CA LEU A 20 -5.79 -5.78 -0.35
C LEU A 20 -5.75 -7.04 -1.19
N ASN A 21 -6.67 -7.08 -2.15
CA ASN A 21 -6.66 -8.10 -3.20
C ASN A 21 -5.82 -7.56 -4.36
N THR A 22 -4.68 -8.20 -4.62
CA THR A 22 -3.75 -7.72 -5.63
C THR A 22 -4.34 -7.72 -7.04
N ASP A 23 -5.37 -8.52 -7.30
CA ASP A 23 -6.04 -8.51 -8.60
C ASP A 23 -6.76 -7.19 -8.87
N LEU A 24 -7.04 -6.41 -7.83
CA LEU A 24 -7.75 -5.15 -7.95
C LEU A 24 -6.84 -3.94 -7.84
N ILE A 25 -5.54 -4.16 -7.76
CA ILE A 25 -4.55 -3.08 -7.64
C ILE A 25 -3.90 -2.85 -9.00
N ALA A 26 -3.98 -1.62 -9.50
CA ALA A 26 -3.38 -1.26 -10.78
C ALA A 26 -1.90 -0.94 -10.64
N SER A 27 -1.51 -0.29 -9.53
CA SER A 27 -0.11 0.11 -9.36
C SER A 27 0.21 0.38 -7.90
N PHE A 28 1.50 0.29 -7.59
CA PHE A 28 2.05 0.76 -6.32
C PHE A 28 3.16 1.76 -6.65
N PHE A 29 3.26 2.83 -5.87
CA PHE A 29 4.35 3.79 -6.06
C PHE A 29 4.68 4.47 -4.74
N GLU A 30 5.86 5.10 -4.67
CA GLU A 30 6.26 5.89 -3.52
C GLU A 30 5.87 7.34 -3.71
N HIS A 31 5.45 7.96 -2.62
CA HIS A 31 5.11 9.37 -2.59
C HIS A 31 5.84 10.03 -1.41
N SER A 32 6.48 11.16 -1.66
CA SER A 32 7.14 11.92 -0.60
C SER A 32 6.17 12.96 -0.05
N GLN A 33 5.98 12.94 1.26
CA GLN A 33 5.14 13.94 1.92
C GLN A 33 5.94 15.20 2.20
N GLU A 34 5.25 16.27 2.58
CA GLU A 34 5.88 17.58 2.82
C GLU A 34 6.96 17.53 3.90
N ASP A 35 6.83 16.64 4.86
CA ASP A 35 7.80 16.49 5.93
C ASP A 35 8.99 15.61 5.55
N GLY A 36 9.08 15.22 4.29
CA GLY A 36 10.15 14.37 3.80
C GLY A 36 9.96 12.89 4.05
N VAL A 37 8.91 12.51 4.71
CA VAL A 37 8.59 11.10 4.93
C VAL A 37 8.03 10.49 3.65
N LYS A 38 8.54 9.32 3.27
CA LYS A 38 8.04 8.60 2.12
C LYS A 38 6.98 7.60 2.55
N VAL A 39 5.90 7.55 1.79
CA VAL A 39 4.86 6.53 1.98
C VAL A 39 4.65 5.82 0.66
N SER A 40 4.23 4.57 0.73
CA SER A 40 3.83 3.83 -0.46
C SER A 40 2.34 4.02 -0.68
N VAL A 41 1.94 4.08 -1.94
CA VAL A 41 0.54 4.25 -2.31
C VAL A 41 0.13 3.06 -3.17
N ALA A 42 -0.97 2.43 -2.79
CA ALA A 42 -1.60 1.40 -3.61
C ALA A 42 -2.78 2.05 -4.35
N TYR A 43 -2.78 1.91 -5.66
CA TYR A 43 -3.80 2.52 -6.51
C TYR A 43 -4.70 1.42 -7.08
N GLY A 44 -5.97 1.45 -6.68
CA GLY A 44 -6.92 0.45 -7.14
C GLY A 44 -7.44 0.71 -8.54
N MET A 45 -7.90 -0.32 -9.19
CA MET A 45 -8.41 -0.23 -10.56
C MET A 45 -9.67 0.63 -10.68
N ASN A 46 -10.38 0.80 -9.57
CA ASN A 46 -11.59 1.62 -9.54
C ASN A 46 -11.32 3.09 -9.16
N GLY A 47 -10.05 3.50 -9.09
CA GLY A 47 -9.69 4.87 -8.76
C GLY A 47 -9.45 5.14 -7.29
N ASN A 48 -9.69 4.20 -6.43
CA ASN A 48 -9.37 4.34 -5.01
C ASN A 48 -7.87 4.23 -4.78
N SER A 49 -7.38 4.89 -3.73
CA SER A 49 -5.98 4.77 -3.36
C SER A 49 -5.83 4.66 -1.84
N TRP A 50 -4.76 4.01 -1.43
CA TRP A 50 -4.46 3.81 -0.01
C TRP A 50 -3.00 4.11 0.25
N GLU A 51 -2.71 4.87 1.30
CA GLU A 51 -1.35 5.09 1.76
C GLU A 51 -1.00 4.04 2.80
N VAL A 52 0.18 3.43 2.67
CA VAL A 52 0.61 2.36 3.55
C VAL A 52 2.04 2.60 4.03
N LYS A 53 2.37 2.01 5.18
CA LYS A 53 3.69 2.19 5.79
C LYS A 53 4.77 1.32 5.17
N GLU A 54 4.39 0.20 4.60
CA GLU A 54 5.35 -0.75 4.02
C GLU A 54 6.07 -0.11 2.84
N THR A 55 7.36 -0.45 2.67
CA THR A 55 8.10 -0.01 1.50
C THR A 55 7.65 -0.79 0.28
N ILE A 56 7.98 -0.26 -0.90
CA ILE A 56 7.69 -0.98 -2.15
C ILE A 56 8.36 -2.35 -2.14
N ASP A 57 9.58 -2.44 -1.62
CA ASP A 57 10.28 -3.73 -1.54
C ASP A 57 9.56 -4.72 -0.64
N GLU A 58 9.03 -4.26 0.50
CA GLU A 58 8.26 -5.11 1.40
C GLU A 58 6.95 -5.58 0.75
N ILE A 59 6.30 -4.69 0.00
CA ILE A 59 5.08 -5.03 -0.72
C ILE A 59 5.37 -6.08 -1.79
N MET A 60 6.43 -5.86 -2.56
CA MET A 60 6.84 -6.81 -3.61
C MET A 60 7.19 -8.16 -3.03
N GLU A 61 7.83 -8.19 -1.86
CA GLU A 61 8.15 -9.44 -1.20
C GLU A 61 6.90 -10.22 -0.82
N GLN A 62 5.87 -9.55 -0.31
CA GLN A 62 4.60 -10.22 0.00
C GLN A 62 3.95 -10.78 -1.27
N ILE A 63 3.99 -10.04 -2.36
CA ILE A 63 3.34 -10.46 -3.61
C ILE A 63 4.07 -11.66 -4.21
N ASN A 64 5.40 -11.61 -4.22
CA ASN A 64 6.23 -12.63 -4.88
C ASN A 64 6.67 -13.73 -3.94
N GLY A 65 6.67 -13.46 -2.68
CA GLY A 65 7.39 -14.25 -1.73
C GLY A 65 6.63 -15.40 -1.16
N HIS A 66 5.57 -15.62 -1.46
CA HIS A 66 5.00 -16.77 -0.81
C HIS A 66 3.82 -16.45 0.07
#